data_0d1457a086e9eaef5239b0aa97c5d567
#
_entry.id   0d1457a086e9eaef5239b0aa97c5d567
#
_cell.length_a   1.000
_cell.length_b   1.000
_cell.length_c   1.000
_cell.angle_alpha   90.00
_cell.angle_beta   90.00
_cell.angle_gamma   90.00
#
_symmetry.space_group_name_H-M   'P 1'
#
loop_
_entity.id
_entity.type
_entity.pdbx_description
1 polymer ?
#
loop_
_entity_poly.entity_id
_entity_poly.type
_entity_poly.pdbx_seq_one_letter_code
_entity_poly.pdbx_strand_id
1 'polypeptide(L)'
;MDEEGVYQRRSLDLPSELVSLSGNIARTEEGDAFTHIHCCWSDDDNNVHAGHLFEATVHVVAEIHIRIMDHASMTRCPLAEFELLGLEFD
;
A
#
# COMPACT_ATOMS: atom_id res chain seq x y z
N MET A 1 -10.74 -5.53 3.19
CA MET A 1 -10.60 -6.79 3.95
C MET A 1 -12.01 -7.33 4.21
N ASP A 2 -12.23 -8.61 3.97
CA ASP A 2 -13.54 -9.21 4.17
C ASP A 2 -13.79 -9.61 5.64
N GLU A 3 -14.93 -10.22 5.91
CA GLU A 3 -15.32 -10.62 7.26
C GLU A 3 -14.39 -11.66 7.90
N GLU A 4 -13.66 -12.40 7.08
CA GLU A 4 -12.71 -13.41 7.54
C GLU A 4 -11.30 -12.84 7.75
N GLY A 5 -11.10 -11.55 7.53
CA GLY A 5 -9.81 -10.89 7.65
C GLY A 5 -8.91 -11.06 6.44
N VAL A 6 -9.43 -11.49 5.31
CA VAL A 6 -8.67 -11.71 4.08
C VAL A 6 -8.89 -10.57 3.10
N TYR A 7 -7.82 -10.10 2.48
CA TYR A 7 -7.90 -9.06 1.46
C TYR A 7 -8.33 -9.64 0.12
N GLN A 8 -9.27 -8.96 -0.52
CA GLN A 8 -9.71 -9.28 -1.88
C GLN A 8 -8.99 -8.34 -2.85
N ARG A 9 -8.26 -8.91 -3.80
CA ARG A 9 -7.57 -8.13 -4.83
C ARG A 9 -8.46 -7.92 -6.03
N ARG A 10 -8.43 -6.70 -6.55
CA ARG A 10 -9.17 -6.33 -7.76
C ARG A 10 -8.26 -5.57 -8.70
N SER A 11 -8.48 -5.74 -9.99
CA SER A 11 -7.76 -5.00 -11.03
C SER A 11 -8.70 -4.02 -11.70
N LEU A 12 -8.17 -2.83 -11.99
CA LEU A 12 -8.86 -1.80 -12.77
C LEU A 12 -8.02 -1.52 -14.01
N ASP A 13 -8.59 -1.80 -15.17
CA ASP A 13 -7.86 -1.72 -16.44
C ASP A 13 -7.96 -0.35 -17.11
N LEU A 14 -8.80 0.53 -16.58
CA LEU A 14 -8.99 1.86 -17.14
C LEU A 14 -8.08 2.88 -16.48
N PRO A 15 -7.50 3.81 -17.25
CA PRO A 15 -6.73 4.89 -16.66
C PRO A 15 -7.58 5.71 -15.69
N SER A 16 -6.94 6.16 -14.62
CA SER A 16 -7.58 6.93 -13.57
C SER A 16 -6.59 7.97 -13.05
N GLU A 17 -7.10 9.00 -12.38
CA GLU A 17 -6.26 9.97 -11.74
C GLU A 17 -5.97 9.56 -10.31
N LEU A 18 -4.69 9.55 -9.94
CA LEU A 18 -4.28 9.35 -8.57
C LEU A 18 -4.62 10.61 -7.76
N VAL A 19 -5.46 10.44 -6.74
CA VAL A 19 -5.85 11.54 -5.85
C VAL A 19 -4.87 11.65 -4.69
N SER A 20 -4.59 10.54 -4.03
CA SER A 20 -3.63 10.52 -2.95
C SER A 20 -3.04 9.12 -2.77
N LEU A 21 -1.86 9.09 -2.22
CA LEU A 21 -1.17 7.85 -1.91
C LEU A 21 -0.32 8.07 -0.67
N SER A 22 -0.40 7.17 0.29
CA SER A 22 0.43 7.25 1.48
C SER A 22 0.73 5.86 2.01
N GLY A 23 1.86 5.75 2.69
CA GLY A 23 2.24 4.49 3.28
C GLY A 23 3.70 4.47 3.68
N ASN A 24 4.23 3.28 3.79
CA ASN A 24 5.62 3.10 4.14
C ASN A 24 6.19 1.84 3.48
N ILE A 25 7.51 1.77 3.50
CA ILE A 25 8.24 0.60 3.05
C ILE A 25 9.06 0.13 4.24
N ALA A 26 8.81 -1.09 4.67
CA ALA A 26 9.50 -1.71 5.79
C ALA A 26 10.17 -3.00 5.32
N ARG A 27 10.62 -3.81 6.25
CA ARG A 27 11.15 -5.15 5.95
C ARG A 27 10.30 -6.19 6.66
N THR A 28 10.21 -7.37 6.07
CA THR A 28 9.66 -8.53 6.75
C THR A 28 10.69 -9.08 7.73
N GLU A 29 10.30 -10.03 8.57
CA GLU A 29 11.22 -10.68 9.49
C GLU A 29 12.33 -11.43 8.76
N GLU A 30 12.08 -11.85 7.52
CA GLU A 30 13.07 -12.50 6.66
C GLU A 30 14.00 -11.51 5.96
N GLY A 31 13.77 -10.21 6.11
CA GLY A 31 14.60 -9.17 5.54
C GLY A 31 14.17 -8.65 4.18
N ASP A 32 13.06 -9.13 3.63
CA ASP A 32 12.56 -8.66 2.34
C ASP A 32 11.85 -7.33 2.48
N ALA A 33 11.87 -6.52 1.44
CA ALA A 33 11.13 -5.27 1.41
C ALA A 33 9.62 -5.54 1.40
N PHE A 34 8.89 -4.78 2.20
CA PHE A 34 7.44 -4.87 2.27
C PHE A 34 6.84 -3.47 2.13
N THR A 35 6.06 -3.30 1.09
CA THR A 35 5.41 -2.03 0.78
C THR A 35 3.97 -2.06 1.30
N HIS A 36 3.63 -1.11 2.15
CA HIS A 36 2.27 -0.96 2.67
C HIS A 36 1.77 0.43 2.29
N ILE A 37 0.96 0.49 1.26
CA ILE A 37 0.49 1.74 0.68
C ILE A 37 -1.02 1.67 0.51
N HIS A 38 -1.69 2.73 0.94
CA HIS A 38 -3.09 2.99 0.62
C HIS A 38 -3.13 4.04 -0.47
N CYS A 39 -4.01 3.85 -1.42
CA CYS A 39 -4.19 4.83 -2.49
C CYS A 39 -5.66 5.15 -2.70
N CYS A 40 -5.89 6.31 -3.26
CA CYS A 40 -7.19 6.82 -3.60
C CYS A 40 -7.11 7.39 -5.01
N TRP A 41 -8.00 6.98 -5.89
CA TRP A 41 -7.99 7.42 -7.28
C TRP A 41 -9.40 7.67 -7.78
N SER A 42 -9.51 8.46 -8.83
CA SER A 42 -10.76 8.84 -9.44
C SER A 42 -10.82 8.30 -10.88
N ASP A 43 -11.91 7.66 -11.24
CA ASP A 43 -12.13 7.22 -12.60
C ASP A 43 -12.70 8.36 -13.47
N ASP A 44 -12.95 8.08 -14.76
CA ASP A 44 -13.44 9.08 -15.70
C ASP A 44 -14.86 9.56 -15.39
N ASP A 45 -15.61 8.79 -14.62
CA ASP A 45 -16.94 9.16 -14.17
C ASP A 45 -16.95 9.89 -12.84
N ASN A 46 -15.77 10.28 -12.35
CA ASN A 46 -15.56 10.95 -11.04
C ASN A 46 -15.95 10.07 -9.86
N ASN A 47 -15.98 8.76 -10.03
CA ASN A 47 -16.11 7.85 -8.90
C ASN A 47 -14.77 7.66 -8.23
N VAL A 48 -14.77 7.74 -6.91
CA VAL A 48 -13.56 7.59 -6.12
C VAL A 48 -13.44 6.17 -5.62
N HIS A 49 -12.26 5.60 -5.81
CA HIS A 49 -11.92 4.27 -5.32
C HIS A 49 -10.74 4.39 -4.36
N ALA A 50 -10.68 3.51 -3.39
CA ALA A 50 -9.59 3.52 -2.42
C ALA A 50 -9.32 2.10 -1.91
N GLY A 51 -8.09 1.86 -1.47
CA GLY A 51 -7.71 0.59 -0.90
C GLY A 51 -6.21 0.42 -0.82
N HIS A 52 -5.80 -0.78 -0.46
CA HIS A 52 -4.39 -1.18 -0.48
C HIS A 52 -3.91 -1.27 -1.92
N LEU A 53 -2.74 -0.71 -2.18
CA LEU A 53 -2.10 -0.81 -3.48
C LEU A 53 -1.17 -2.03 -3.48
N PHE A 54 -1.39 -2.93 -4.43
CA PHE A 54 -0.50 -4.05 -4.66
C PHE A 54 0.42 -3.78 -5.84
N GLU A 55 -0.13 -3.24 -6.91
CA GLU A 55 0.62 -2.97 -8.14
C GLU A 55 -0.10 -1.91 -8.95
N ALA A 56 0.65 -1.03 -9.57
CA ALA A 56 0.11 -0.04 -10.49
C ALA A 56 1.17 0.33 -11.52
N THR A 57 0.70 0.79 -12.68
CA THR A 57 1.56 1.30 -13.73
C THR A 57 1.23 2.77 -13.97
N VAL A 58 2.26 3.60 -13.95
CA VAL A 58 2.12 5.02 -14.26
C VAL A 58 1.92 5.17 -15.76
N HIS A 59 0.81 5.80 -16.15
CA HIS A 59 0.51 6.01 -17.57
C HIS A 59 1.20 7.25 -18.13
N VAL A 60 1.16 8.35 -17.39
CA VAL A 60 1.76 9.63 -17.82
C VAL A 60 2.88 10.04 -16.89
N VAL A 61 2.54 10.43 -15.67
CA VAL A 61 3.52 10.90 -14.69
C VAL A 61 3.00 10.70 -13.28
N ALA A 62 3.93 10.40 -12.36
CA ALA A 62 3.65 10.41 -10.93
C ALA A 62 4.79 11.13 -10.21
N GLU A 63 4.45 11.95 -9.24
CA GLU A 63 5.41 12.59 -8.35
C GLU A 63 5.29 11.95 -6.98
N ILE A 64 6.41 11.43 -6.47
CA ILE A 64 6.44 10.70 -5.22
C ILE A 64 7.45 11.35 -4.28
N HIS A 65 7.02 11.66 -3.06
CA HIS A 65 7.90 12.15 -2.02
C HIS A 65 8.20 11.01 -1.06
N ILE A 66 9.48 10.74 -0.85
CA ILE A 66 9.94 9.66 0.04
C ILE A 66 10.80 10.26 1.13
N ARG A 67 10.47 9.90 2.37
CA ARG A 67 11.32 10.23 3.52
C ARG A 67 12.06 8.97 3.95
N ILE A 68 13.38 9.04 3.92
CA ILE A 68 14.24 7.94 4.35
C ILE A 68 14.54 8.10 5.83
N MET A 69 14.38 7.01 6.59
CA MET A 69 14.66 6.99 8.02
C MET A 69 16.04 6.40 8.26
N ASP A 70 17.03 7.26 8.54
CA ASP A 70 18.43 6.85 8.68
C ASP A 70 18.77 6.27 10.06
N HIS A 71 17.94 6.57 11.07
CA HIS A 71 18.24 6.24 12.46
C HIS A 71 17.26 5.23 13.07
N ALA A 72 16.40 4.67 12.27
CA ALA A 72 15.42 3.69 12.71
C ALA A 72 15.13 2.71 11.57
N SER A 73 14.79 1.51 11.93
CA SER A 73 14.29 0.53 10.97
C SER A 73 12.89 0.09 11.36
N MET A 74 12.12 -0.34 10.37
CA MET A 74 10.75 -0.80 10.54
C MET A 74 10.64 -2.24 10.07
N THR A 75 10.03 -3.09 10.90
CA THR A 75 9.85 -4.50 10.60
C THR A 75 8.37 -4.85 10.66
N ARG A 76 7.88 -5.58 9.68
CA ARG A 76 6.52 -6.11 9.64
C ARG A 76 6.49 -7.47 10.32
N CYS A 77 5.60 -7.62 11.29
CA CYS A 77 5.44 -8.84 12.07
C CYS A 77 4.01 -9.37 11.94
N PRO A 78 3.83 -10.71 11.88
CA PRO A 78 2.48 -11.27 11.82
C PRO A 78 1.62 -10.89 13.03
N LEU A 79 0.36 -10.57 12.78
CA LEU A 79 -0.66 -10.41 13.81
C LEU A 79 -1.45 -11.71 13.91
N ALA A 80 -1.68 -12.18 15.14
CA ALA A 80 -2.06 -13.56 15.43
C ALA A 80 -3.37 -14.07 14.81
N GLU A 81 -4.34 -13.19 14.54
CA GLU A 81 -5.67 -13.62 14.10
C GLU A 81 -6.05 -13.16 12.69
N PHE A 82 -5.18 -12.42 12.03
CA PHE A 82 -5.51 -11.80 10.75
C PHE A 82 -4.36 -11.96 9.76
N GLU A 83 -4.67 -11.90 8.47
CA GLU A 83 -3.69 -11.80 7.39
C GLU A 83 -3.14 -10.36 7.35
N LEU A 84 -2.65 -9.90 8.49
CA LEU A 84 -2.12 -8.55 8.69
C LEU A 84 -0.72 -8.62 9.28
N LEU A 85 0.09 -7.66 8.92
CA LEU A 85 1.41 -7.50 9.50
C LEU A 85 1.46 -6.20 10.32
N GLY A 86 1.81 -6.33 11.59
CA GLY A 86 2.10 -5.19 12.44
C GLY A 86 3.41 -4.53 12.06
N LEU A 87 3.67 -3.34 12.60
CA LEU A 87 4.89 -2.60 12.34
C LEU A 87 5.64 -2.40 13.64
N GLU A 88 6.90 -2.82 13.66
CA GLU A 88 7.82 -2.60 14.78
C GLU A 88 8.93 -1.65 14.36
N PHE A 89 9.35 -0.79 15.30
CA PHE A 89 10.45 0.14 15.11
C PHE A 89 11.61 -0.26 15.99
N ASP A 90 12.77 -0.27 15.40
CA ASP A 90 14.03 -0.51 16.13
C ASP A 90 14.73 0.79 16.50
#